data_720a4f88edc3a256bfc31969edd74559
#
_entry.id   720a4f88edc3a256bfc31969edd74559
#
_cell.length_a   1.000
_cell.length_b   1.000
_cell.length_c   1.000
_cell.angle_alpha   90.00
_cell.angle_beta   90.00
_cell.angle_gamma   90.00
#
_symmetry.space_group_name_H-M   'P 1'
#
loop_
_entity.id
_entity.type
_entity.pdbx_description
1 polymer ?
#
loop_
_entity_poly.entity_id
_entity_poly.type
_entity_poly.pdbx_seq_one_letter_code
_entity_poly.pdbx_strand_id
1 'polypeptide(L)'
;VSGTTMNRPGMQAMLEKIKQNEIKCVIVKDLSRFSRDYIELGTYMEQIFPFMGIRFISIAEHYDSKDYIGKTADIDIGFQSLLADFYCKDVSEKVRSSVMAKKNQGKYATGNTPFGYAKNEGNRNELLIVPEEAEVIRHIFELSLSGQNLTQICRTLNDGKVPTPLEYKNQRKKQNRKELQQEHKYWQPGTVRAILTNESYLGSMVYNKSVQTQVGGSRAILKPREE
;
A
#
# COMPACT_ATOMS: atom_id res chain seq x y z
N VAL A 1 4.32 -5.44 3.50
CA VAL A 1 5.25 -4.92 4.52
C VAL A 1 6.47 -4.42 3.78
N SER A 2 6.79 -3.13 3.92
CA SER A 2 7.93 -2.48 3.25
C SER A 2 9.26 -3.04 3.78
N GLY A 3 10.17 -3.40 2.90
CA GLY A 3 11.52 -3.86 3.24
C GLY A 3 12.50 -2.75 3.64
N THR A 4 12.01 -1.50 3.81
CA THR A 4 12.82 -0.30 4.03
C THR A 4 13.07 0.03 5.51
N THR A 5 12.50 -0.72 6.44
CA THR A 5 12.71 -0.49 7.89
C THR A 5 12.89 -1.79 8.63
N MET A 6 13.79 -1.80 9.62
CA MET A 6 13.96 -2.91 10.58
C MET A 6 12.77 -3.05 11.54
N ASN A 7 11.85 -2.11 11.54
CA ASN A 7 10.70 -2.09 12.45
C ASN A 7 9.56 -3.04 11.98
N ARG A 8 9.94 -4.27 11.62
CA ARG A 8 9.02 -5.35 11.25
C ARG A 8 8.90 -6.31 12.43
N PRO A 9 7.68 -6.76 12.79
CA PRO A 9 7.49 -7.64 13.95
C PRO A 9 8.37 -8.89 13.91
N GLY A 10 8.49 -9.55 12.76
CA GLY A 10 9.34 -10.73 12.61
C GLY A 10 10.84 -10.43 12.73
N MET A 11 11.29 -9.25 12.26
CA MET A 11 12.68 -8.81 12.42
C MET A 11 12.99 -8.51 13.87
N GLN A 12 12.12 -7.82 14.57
CA GLN A 12 12.28 -7.51 15.99
C GLN A 12 12.33 -8.80 16.83
N ALA A 13 11.41 -9.74 16.57
CA ALA A 13 11.41 -11.05 17.24
C ALA A 13 12.71 -11.84 16.99
N MET A 14 13.23 -11.80 15.77
CA MET A 14 14.52 -12.42 15.44
C MET A 14 15.69 -11.75 16.20
N LEU A 15 15.73 -10.40 16.23
CA LEU A 15 16.77 -9.66 16.93
C LEU A 15 16.72 -9.87 18.44
N GLU A 16 15.54 -10.00 19.03
CA GLU A 16 15.39 -10.35 20.43
C GLU A 16 15.95 -11.75 20.74
N LYS A 17 15.65 -12.74 19.91
CA LYS A 17 16.20 -14.09 20.04
C LYS A 17 17.73 -14.12 19.86
N ILE A 18 18.25 -13.29 18.97
CA ILE A 18 19.70 -13.09 18.85
C ILE A 18 20.30 -12.56 20.15
N LYS A 19 19.68 -11.55 20.77
CA LYS A 19 20.11 -10.98 22.06
C LYS A 19 20.06 -12.01 23.18
N GLN A 20 19.09 -12.92 23.15
CA GLN A 20 18.93 -14.03 24.10
C GLN A 20 19.90 -15.19 23.81
N ASN A 21 20.75 -15.06 22.78
CA ASN A 21 21.73 -16.08 22.39
C ASN A 21 21.10 -17.39 21.87
N GLU A 22 19.83 -17.35 21.45
CA GLU A 22 19.10 -18.51 20.90
C GLU A 22 19.41 -18.73 19.41
N ILE A 23 19.81 -17.69 18.68
CA ILE A 23 20.15 -17.75 17.26
C ILE A 23 21.66 -17.49 17.09
N LYS A 24 22.32 -18.38 16.36
CA LYS A 24 23.75 -18.29 16.02
C LYS A 24 24.01 -18.06 14.54
N CYS A 25 22.99 -18.22 13.71
CA CYS A 25 23.10 -18.04 12.27
C CYS A 25 21.84 -17.41 11.71
N VAL A 26 22.00 -16.41 10.84
CA VAL A 26 20.93 -15.78 10.07
C VAL A 26 21.15 -16.08 8.60
N ILE A 27 20.15 -16.66 7.94
CA ILE A 27 20.20 -16.97 6.51
C ILE A 27 19.10 -16.17 5.81
N VAL A 28 19.49 -15.44 4.77
CA VAL A 28 18.55 -14.68 3.92
C VAL A 28 18.66 -15.13 2.46
N LYS A 29 17.57 -14.98 1.72
CA LYS A 29 17.57 -15.27 0.29
C LYS A 29 18.48 -14.30 -0.46
N ASP A 30 18.34 -13.01 -0.15
CA ASP A 30 19.10 -11.90 -0.70
C ASP A 30 19.24 -10.80 0.36
N LEU A 31 20.22 -9.90 0.21
CA LEU A 31 20.49 -8.83 1.17
C LEU A 31 19.29 -7.88 1.34
N SER A 32 18.53 -7.66 0.29
CA SER A 32 17.33 -6.77 0.33
C SER A 32 16.22 -7.31 1.24
N ARG A 33 16.22 -8.60 1.55
CA ARG A 33 15.30 -9.23 2.52
C ARG A 33 15.65 -8.89 3.95
N PHE A 34 16.93 -8.68 4.24
CA PHE A 34 17.36 -8.24 5.55
C PHE A 34 17.10 -6.75 5.73
N SER A 35 17.78 -5.89 4.98
CA SER A 35 17.53 -4.44 4.90
C SER A 35 17.76 -3.91 3.49
N ARG A 36 17.03 -2.85 3.12
CA ARG A 36 17.26 -2.06 1.91
C ARG A 36 18.07 -0.78 2.21
N ASP A 37 18.30 -0.51 3.47
CA ASP A 37 19.19 0.55 3.91
C ASP A 37 20.59 -0.03 4.05
N TYR A 38 21.51 0.42 3.20
CA TYR A 38 22.87 -0.10 3.17
C TYR A 38 23.68 0.27 4.42
N ILE A 39 23.37 1.42 5.06
CA ILE A 39 24.02 1.84 6.30
C ILE A 39 23.65 0.87 7.43
N GLU A 40 22.35 0.59 7.53
CA GLU A 40 21.81 -0.33 8.52
C GLU A 40 22.31 -1.75 8.28
N LEU A 41 22.32 -2.21 7.02
CA LEU A 41 22.87 -3.50 6.63
C LEU A 41 24.35 -3.62 6.99
N GLY A 42 25.19 -2.63 6.62
CA GLY A 42 26.60 -2.57 6.95
C GLY A 42 26.84 -2.61 8.46
N THR A 43 26.08 -1.83 9.23
CA THR A 43 26.17 -1.82 10.70
C THR A 43 25.94 -3.22 11.29
N TYR A 44 24.93 -3.94 10.80
CA TYR A 44 24.68 -5.31 11.28
C TYR A 44 25.75 -6.29 10.85
N MET A 45 26.20 -6.23 9.60
CA MET A 45 27.14 -7.19 9.05
C MET A 45 28.58 -6.98 9.53
N GLU A 46 28.99 -5.72 9.70
CA GLU A 46 30.36 -5.38 10.04
C GLU A 46 30.61 -5.22 11.56
N GLN A 47 29.57 -4.85 12.30
CA GLN A 47 29.69 -4.53 13.72
C GLN A 47 28.86 -5.47 14.60
N ILE A 48 27.52 -5.50 14.42
CA ILE A 48 26.63 -6.15 15.38
C ILE A 48 26.77 -7.67 15.34
N PHE A 49 26.67 -8.29 14.16
CA PHE A 49 26.72 -9.74 14.03
C PHE A 49 28.09 -10.32 14.38
N PRO A 50 29.21 -9.74 13.91
CA PRO A 50 30.53 -10.18 14.36
C PRO A 50 30.71 -10.04 15.86
N PHE A 51 30.33 -8.92 16.46
CA PHE A 51 30.41 -8.71 17.91
C PHE A 51 29.59 -9.74 18.70
N MET A 52 28.43 -10.13 18.20
CA MET A 52 27.56 -11.13 18.84
C MET A 52 27.92 -12.58 18.43
N GLY A 53 28.91 -12.80 17.60
CA GLY A 53 29.26 -14.12 17.11
C GLY A 53 28.20 -14.77 16.21
N ILE A 54 27.41 -13.97 15.50
CA ILE A 54 26.35 -14.43 14.61
C ILE A 54 26.90 -14.62 13.20
N ARG A 55 26.75 -15.83 12.65
CA ARG A 55 27.02 -16.10 11.24
C ARG A 55 25.90 -15.56 10.37
N PHE A 56 26.23 -14.81 9.32
CA PHE A 56 25.26 -14.30 8.37
C PHE A 56 25.53 -14.87 6.97
N ILE A 57 24.48 -15.39 6.32
CA ILE A 57 24.57 -16.01 5.00
C ILE A 57 23.52 -15.35 4.09
N SER A 58 23.95 -14.88 2.91
CA SER A 58 23.08 -14.46 1.82
C SER A 58 23.24 -15.40 0.64
N ILE A 59 22.13 -16.04 0.22
CA ILE A 59 22.17 -17.11 -0.80
C ILE A 59 22.42 -16.52 -2.19
N ALA A 60 21.69 -15.47 -2.55
CA ALA A 60 21.75 -14.89 -3.90
C ALA A 60 23.10 -14.24 -4.20
N GLU A 61 23.72 -13.61 -3.20
CA GLU A 61 25.03 -12.97 -3.32
C GLU A 61 26.19 -13.93 -3.01
N HIS A 62 25.89 -15.20 -2.72
CA HIS A 62 26.91 -16.21 -2.32
C HIS A 62 27.81 -15.73 -1.18
N TYR A 63 27.22 -14.94 -0.25
CA TYR A 63 27.94 -14.37 0.87
C TYR A 63 27.79 -15.25 2.11
N ASP A 64 28.93 -15.53 2.77
CA ASP A 64 29.00 -16.18 4.09
C ASP A 64 29.99 -15.41 4.97
N SER A 65 29.55 -14.89 6.10
CA SER A 65 30.38 -14.11 7.00
C SER A 65 31.59 -14.88 7.53
N LYS A 66 31.56 -16.21 7.52
CA LYS A 66 32.71 -17.05 7.91
C LYS A 66 33.94 -16.87 7.00
N ASP A 67 33.69 -16.62 5.70
CA ASP A 67 34.77 -16.53 4.71
C ASP A 67 35.51 -15.20 4.79
N TYR A 68 34.98 -14.26 5.59
CA TYR A 68 35.45 -12.88 5.72
C TYR A 68 35.98 -12.56 7.13
N ILE A 69 36.02 -13.52 8.03
CA ILE A 69 36.62 -13.29 9.38
C ILE A 69 38.07 -12.85 9.22
N GLY A 70 38.35 -11.60 9.60
CA GLY A 70 39.67 -10.99 9.49
C GLY A 70 40.04 -10.40 8.13
N LYS A 71 39.07 -10.32 7.19
CA LYS A 71 39.20 -9.62 5.91
C LYS A 71 38.15 -8.51 5.85
N THR A 72 38.51 -7.40 5.21
CA THR A 72 37.53 -6.35 4.89
C THR A 72 36.60 -6.86 3.78
N ALA A 73 35.39 -7.33 4.14
CA ALA A 73 34.34 -7.79 3.20
C ALA A 73 33.67 -6.62 2.44
N ASP A 74 34.29 -5.50 2.40
CA ASP A 74 33.69 -4.19 2.56
C ASP A 74 33.04 -3.59 1.33
N ILE A 75 33.69 -3.69 0.18
CA ILE A 75 33.30 -2.85 -0.97
C ILE A 75 32.17 -3.47 -1.75
N ASP A 76 32.13 -4.79 -1.84
CA ASP A 76 31.18 -5.49 -2.73
C ASP A 76 29.75 -5.53 -2.15
N ILE A 77 29.63 -5.72 -0.84
CA ILE A 77 28.31 -5.77 -0.15
C ILE A 77 27.71 -4.38 -0.04
N GLY A 78 28.51 -3.39 0.34
CA GLY A 78 28.07 -2.01 0.38
C GLY A 78 27.61 -1.52 -1.01
N PHE A 79 28.34 -1.90 -2.05
CA PHE A 79 27.98 -1.56 -3.42
C PHE A 79 26.71 -2.27 -3.89
N GLN A 80 26.51 -3.55 -3.61
CA GLN A 80 25.29 -4.28 -3.97
C GLN A 80 24.06 -3.74 -3.23
N SER A 81 24.18 -3.38 -1.95
CA SER A 81 23.11 -2.71 -1.21
C SER A 81 22.78 -1.34 -1.78
N LEU A 82 23.80 -0.57 -2.16
CA LEU A 82 23.61 0.71 -2.82
C LEU A 82 22.89 0.55 -4.15
N LEU A 83 23.28 -0.41 -4.97
CA LEU A 83 22.60 -0.74 -6.22
C LEU A 83 21.15 -1.14 -6.01
N ALA A 84 20.84 -1.93 -4.98
CA ALA A 84 19.47 -2.32 -4.65
C ALA A 84 18.62 -1.11 -4.26
N ASP A 85 19.18 -0.15 -3.52
CA ASP A 85 18.52 1.11 -3.16
C ASP A 85 18.26 2.00 -4.39
N PHE A 86 19.25 2.16 -5.27
CA PHE A 86 19.10 2.86 -6.53
C PHE A 86 18.05 2.20 -7.43
N TYR A 87 18.06 0.88 -7.54
CA TYR A 87 17.06 0.14 -8.31
C TYR A 87 15.65 0.36 -7.77
N CYS A 88 15.45 0.33 -6.46
CA CYS A 88 14.16 0.61 -5.84
C CYS A 88 13.68 2.05 -6.13
N LYS A 89 14.57 3.04 -6.10
CA LYS A 89 14.28 4.43 -6.44
C LYS A 89 13.92 4.57 -7.92
N ASP A 90 14.74 4.02 -8.81
CA ASP A 90 14.52 4.05 -10.26
C ASP A 90 13.18 3.40 -10.66
N VAL A 91 12.88 2.21 -10.13
CA VAL A 91 11.58 1.53 -10.35
C VAL A 91 10.42 2.39 -9.82
N SER A 92 10.56 2.98 -8.63
CA SER A 92 9.54 3.87 -8.06
C SER A 92 9.27 5.08 -8.94
N GLU A 93 10.32 5.72 -9.46
CA GLU A 93 10.21 6.87 -10.37
C GLU A 93 9.57 6.48 -11.71
N LYS A 94 9.98 5.36 -12.30
CA LYS A 94 9.41 4.85 -13.56
C LYS A 94 7.92 4.52 -13.41
N VAL A 95 7.53 3.85 -12.32
CA VAL A 95 6.13 3.56 -12.02
C VAL A 95 5.35 4.85 -11.83
N ARG A 96 5.87 5.82 -11.07
CA ARG A 96 5.23 7.12 -10.82
C ARG A 96 5.06 7.90 -12.13
N SER A 97 6.09 7.97 -12.97
CA SER A 97 6.05 8.63 -14.27
C SER A 97 5.04 7.98 -15.21
N SER A 98 5.02 6.66 -15.29
CA SER A 98 4.05 5.90 -16.10
C SER A 98 2.61 6.14 -15.64
N VAL A 99 2.36 6.13 -14.33
CA VAL A 99 1.04 6.42 -13.75
C VAL A 99 0.63 7.86 -14.06
N MET A 100 1.56 8.82 -13.94
CA MET A 100 1.29 10.21 -14.20
C MET A 100 1.00 10.46 -15.69
N ALA A 101 1.75 9.84 -16.60
CA ALA A 101 1.49 9.92 -18.03
C ALA A 101 0.08 9.41 -18.38
N LYS A 102 -0.38 8.32 -17.78
CA LYS A 102 -1.75 7.81 -17.96
C LYS A 102 -2.80 8.80 -17.45
N LYS A 103 -2.55 9.42 -16.29
CA LYS A 103 -3.45 10.41 -15.69
C LYS A 103 -3.57 11.66 -16.58
N ASN A 104 -2.46 12.14 -17.09
CA ASN A 104 -2.43 13.29 -18.01
C ASN A 104 -3.17 13.02 -19.35
N GLN A 105 -3.29 11.75 -19.73
CA GLN A 105 -4.10 11.31 -20.87
C GLN A 105 -5.59 11.11 -20.52
N GLY A 106 -6.04 11.49 -19.32
CA GLY A 106 -7.41 11.26 -18.86
C GLY A 106 -7.73 9.78 -18.54
N LYS A 107 -6.74 8.91 -18.54
CA LYS A 107 -6.92 7.48 -18.28
C LYS A 107 -7.00 7.19 -16.77
N TYR A 108 -7.89 6.28 -16.40
CA TYR A 108 -7.98 5.83 -15.02
C TYR A 108 -6.75 5.00 -14.63
N ALA A 109 -5.97 5.49 -13.68
CA ALA A 109 -4.69 4.88 -13.29
C ALA A 109 -4.59 4.60 -11.78
N THR A 110 -5.71 4.53 -11.06
CA THR A 110 -5.74 4.21 -9.62
C THR A 110 -6.17 2.77 -9.34
N GLY A 111 -5.82 2.25 -8.18
CA GLY A 111 -6.13 0.88 -7.78
C GLY A 111 -7.61 0.63 -7.53
N ASN A 112 -8.22 1.50 -6.72
CA ASN A 112 -9.62 1.38 -6.31
C ASN A 112 -10.51 2.32 -7.14
N THR A 113 -11.67 1.81 -7.59
CA THR A 113 -12.69 2.62 -8.27
C THR A 113 -13.58 3.35 -7.26
N PRO A 114 -14.12 4.54 -7.59
CA PRO A 114 -15.20 5.12 -6.82
C PRO A 114 -16.41 4.17 -6.80
N PHE A 115 -17.24 4.28 -5.78
CA PHE A 115 -18.51 3.55 -5.72
C PHE A 115 -19.37 3.92 -6.95
N GLY A 116 -20.11 2.99 -7.51
CA GLY A 116 -20.85 3.18 -8.76
C GLY A 116 -20.05 2.91 -10.04
N TYR A 117 -18.75 2.64 -9.91
CA TYR A 117 -17.90 2.36 -11.06
C TYR A 117 -17.10 1.06 -10.89
N ALA A 118 -16.90 0.36 -11.98
CA ALA A 118 -16.02 -0.79 -12.10
C ALA A 118 -14.97 -0.54 -13.19
N LYS A 119 -13.85 -1.25 -13.15
CA LYS A 119 -12.88 -1.24 -14.25
C LYS A 119 -13.39 -2.10 -15.40
N ASN A 120 -13.21 -1.61 -16.61
CA ASN A 120 -13.41 -2.41 -17.80
C ASN A 120 -12.38 -3.57 -17.84
N GLU A 121 -12.85 -4.80 -18.02
CA GLU A 121 -11.95 -5.98 -18.08
C GLU A 121 -11.03 -5.94 -19.30
N GLY A 122 -11.54 -5.44 -20.42
CA GLY A 122 -10.76 -5.29 -21.66
C GLY A 122 -9.77 -4.12 -21.62
N ASN A 123 -10.10 -3.04 -20.88
CA ASN A 123 -9.24 -1.87 -20.72
C ASN A 123 -9.31 -1.32 -19.30
N ARG A 124 -8.41 -1.74 -18.44
CA ARG A 124 -8.38 -1.35 -17.03
C ARG A 124 -8.18 0.15 -16.77
N ASN A 125 -7.91 0.93 -17.79
CA ASN A 125 -7.81 2.39 -17.70
C ASN A 125 -9.14 3.10 -17.96
N GLU A 126 -10.22 2.36 -18.20
CA GLU A 126 -11.59 2.87 -18.39
C GLU A 126 -12.48 2.43 -17.23
N LEU A 127 -13.42 3.29 -16.90
CA LEU A 127 -14.45 3.02 -15.90
C LEU A 127 -15.78 2.74 -16.60
N LEU A 128 -16.44 1.68 -16.14
CA LEU A 128 -17.80 1.33 -16.51
C LEU A 128 -18.73 1.67 -15.34
N ILE A 129 -19.91 2.19 -15.65
CA ILE A 129 -20.96 2.43 -14.64
C ILE A 129 -21.54 1.07 -14.21
N VAL A 130 -21.68 0.87 -12.91
CA VAL A 130 -22.40 -0.26 -12.33
C VAL A 130 -23.83 0.21 -12.02
N PRO A 131 -24.86 -0.24 -12.79
CA PRO A 131 -26.19 0.34 -12.72
C PRO A 131 -26.78 0.34 -11.30
N GLU A 132 -26.72 -0.79 -10.61
CA GLU A 132 -27.27 -0.95 -9.24
C GLU A 132 -26.64 0.03 -8.24
N GLU A 133 -25.32 0.19 -8.29
CA GLU A 133 -24.60 1.12 -7.42
C GLU A 133 -24.86 2.58 -7.82
N ALA A 134 -25.01 2.85 -9.11
CA ALA A 134 -25.32 4.18 -9.63
C ALA A 134 -26.72 4.67 -9.20
N GLU A 135 -27.70 3.77 -9.10
CA GLU A 135 -29.02 4.08 -8.57
C GLU A 135 -28.96 4.52 -7.10
N VAL A 136 -28.18 3.80 -6.29
CA VAL A 136 -27.98 4.19 -4.88
C VAL A 136 -27.35 5.59 -4.78
N ILE A 137 -26.36 5.89 -5.63
CA ILE A 137 -25.73 7.20 -5.65
C ILE A 137 -26.73 8.29 -6.03
N ARG A 138 -27.52 8.09 -7.10
CA ARG A 138 -28.57 9.05 -7.50
C ARG A 138 -29.56 9.29 -6.36
N HIS A 139 -29.99 8.23 -5.71
CA HIS A 139 -30.91 8.34 -4.57
C HIS A 139 -30.30 9.14 -3.41
N ILE A 140 -29.00 8.96 -3.10
CA ILE A 140 -28.31 9.77 -2.09
C ILE A 140 -28.29 11.26 -2.48
N PHE A 141 -28.05 11.58 -3.75
CA PHE A 141 -28.07 12.96 -4.22
C PHE A 141 -29.49 13.55 -4.17
N GLU A 142 -30.53 12.80 -4.54
CA GLU A 142 -31.93 13.22 -4.45
C GLU A 142 -32.34 13.52 -3.01
N LEU A 143 -32.01 12.64 -2.06
CA LEU A 143 -32.29 12.87 -0.64
C LEU A 143 -31.55 14.12 -0.12
N SER A 144 -30.32 14.36 -0.56
CA SER A 144 -29.59 15.56 -0.20
C SER A 144 -30.22 16.83 -0.78
N LEU A 145 -30.66 16.79 -2.03
CA LEU A 145 -31.37 17.89 -2.70
C LEU A 145 -32.75 18.20 -2.09
N SER A 146 -33.40 17.18 -1.52
CA SER A 146 -34.64 17.36 -0.75
C SER A 146 -34.43 17.98 0.64
N GLY A 147 -33.18 18.32 1.01
CA GLY A 147 -32.86 19.00 2.26
C GLY A 147 -32.59 18.06 3.42
N GLN A 148 -32.47 16.75 3.20
CA GLN A 148 -32.11 15.82 4.27
C GLN A 148 -30.66 15.97 4.69
N ASN A 149 -30.40 15.96 5.98
CA ASN A 149 -29.04 15.94 6.51
C ASN A 149 -28.42 14.54 6.42
N LEU A 150 -27.09 14.45 6.58
CA LEU A 150 -26.32 13.19 6.43
C LEU A 150 -26.87 12.04 7.30
N THR A 151 -27.32 12.36 8.53
CA THR A 151 -27.84 11.37 9.46
C THR A 151 -29.20 10.82 9.02
N GLN A 152 -30.06 11.70 8.46
CA GLN A 152 -31.37 11.30 7.92
C GLN A 152 -31.18 10.41 6.68
N ILE A 153 -30.29 10.78 5.76
CA ILE A 153 -29.94 9.97 4.59
C ILE A 153 -29.47 8.58 5.03
N CYS A 154 -28.53 8.52 6.00
CA CYS A 154 -28.07 7.23 6.53
C CYS A 154 -29.23 6.40 7.10
N ARG A 155 -30.15 7.01 7.83
CA ARG A 155 -31.33 6.31 8.38
C ARG A 155 -32.19 5.74 7.26
N THR A 156 -32.56 6.55 6.28
CA THR A 156 -33.34 6.10 5.11
C THR A 156 -32.71 4.91 4.40
N LEU A 157 -31.38 4.95 4.16
CA LEU A 157 -30.67 3.86 3.50
C LEU A 157 -30.59 2.60 4.38
N ASN A 158 -30.42 2.75 5.69
CA ASN A 158 -30.36 1.64 6.63
C ASN A 158 -31.72 0.97 6.84
N ASP A 159 -32.78 1.77 6.97
CA ASP A 159 -34.16 1.29 7.09
C ASP A 159 -34.61 0.56 5.81
N GLY A 160 -34.18 1.06 4.65
CA GLY A 160 -34.35 0.40 3.36
C GLY A 160 -33.43 -0.79 3.13
N LYS A 161 -32.57 -1.15 4.08
CA LYS A 161 -31.58 -2.25 3.97
C LYS A 161 -30.71 -2.16 2.71
N VAL A 162 -30.40 -0.94 2.25
CA VAL A 162 -29.55 -0.72 1.09
C VAL A 162 -28.12 -1.14 1.41
N PRO A 163 -27.49 -2.04 0.62
CA PRO A 163 -26.13 -2.48 0.88
C PRO A 163 -25.13 -1.31 0.85
N THR A 164 -24.14 -1.37 1.74
CA THR A 164 -23.07 -0.37 1.77
C THR A 164 -22.08 -0.56 0.61
N PRO A 165 -21.25 0.45 0.25
CA PRO A 165 -20.21 0.30 -0.77
C PRO A 165 -19.27 -0.87 -0.53
N LEU A 166 -19.00 -1.19 0.74
CA LEU A 166 -18.16 -2.33 1.10
C LEU A 166 -18.86 -3.66 0.83
N GLU A 167 -20.16 -3.74 1.10
CA GLU A 167 -20.96 -4.94 0.82
C GLU A 167 -21.05 -5.18 -0.70
N TYR A 168 -21.34 -4.17 -1.51
CA TYR A 168 -21.30 -4.27 -2.97
C TYR A 168 -19.92 -4.72 -3.48
N LYS A 169 -18.85 -4.14 -2.95
CA LYS A 169 -17.48 -4.54 -3.29
C LYS A 169 -17.19 -6.00 -2.91
N ASN A 170 -17.69 -6.46 -1.78
CA ASN A 170 -17.53 -7.83 -1.34
C ASN A 170 -18.37 -8.80 -2.19
N GLN A 171 -19.59 -8.43 -2.57
CA GLN A 171 -20.43 -9.22 -3.47
C GLN A 171 -19.73 -9.43 -4.82
N ARG A 172 -19.18 -8.38 -5.42
CA ARG A 172 -18.38 -8.49 -6.66
C ARG A 172 -17.13 -9.37 -6.51
N LYS A 173 -16.50 -9.38 -5.33
CA LYS A 173 -15.34 -10.24 -5.06
C LYS A 173 -15.73 -11.69 -4.73
N LYS A 174 -16.94 -11.94 -4.19
CA LYS A 174 -17.44 -13.27 -3.85
C LYS A 174 -17.68 -14.14 -5.07
N GLN A 175 -17.96 -13.58 -6.23
CA GLN A 175 -17.97 -14.34 -7.48
C GLN A 175 -16.64 -15.08 -7.72
N ASN A 176 -15.56 -14.68 -7.02
CA ASN A 176 -14.21 -15.23 -7.15
C ASN A 176 -13.61 -15.86 -5.89
N ARG A 177 -14.28 -15.86 -4.72
CA ARG A 177 -13.74 -16.46 -3.46
C ARG A 177 -14.88 -16.94 -2.56
N LYS A 178 -14.74 -18.20 -2.09
CA LYS A 178 -15.62 -18.82 -1.09
C LYS A 178 -15.60 -18.07 0.24
N GLU A 179 -16.80 -17.81 0.77
CA GLU A 179 -17.18 -17.57 2.17
C GLU A 179 -16.31 -16.63 3.03
N LEU A 180 -16.74 -15.38 3.09
CA LEU A 180 -16.54 -14.51 4.26
C LEU A 180 -17.93 -14.32 4.90
N GLN A 181 -18.09 -14.70 6.17
CA GLN A 181 -19.28 -14.37 6.96
C GLN A 181 -19.45 -12.84 6.94
N GLN A 182 -20.59 -12.38 6.47
CA GLN A 182 -20.85 -10.95 6.35
C GLN A 182 -21.74 -10.52 7.51
N GLU A 183 -21.13 -9.77 8.45
CA GLU A 183 -21.92 -8.88 9.29
C GLU A 183 -22.45 -7.75 8.41
N HIS A 184 -23.76 -7.47 8.52
CA HIS A 184 -24.38 -6.33 7.84
C HIS A 184 -23.76 -5.04 8.36
N LYS A 185 -23.25 -4.22 7.45
CA LYS A 185 -22.65 -2.93 7.80
C LYS A 185 -23.63 -1.81 7.52
N TYR A 186 -23.70 -0.87 8.44
CA TYR A 186 -24.60 0.27 8.34
C TYR A 186 -23.95 1.45 7.60
N TRP A 187 -24.75 2.18 6.87
CA TRP A 187 -24.36 3.46 6.28
C TRP A 187 -23.96 4.44 7.39
N GLN A 188 -22.83 5.10 7.20
CA GLN A 188 -22.27 6.08 8.11
C GLN A 188 -22.27 7.47 7.47
N PRO A 189 -22.48 8.56 8.26
CA PRO A 189 -22.44 9.93 7.73
C PRO A 189 -21.17 10.27 6.96
N GLY A 190 -20.01 9.73 7.38
CA GLY A 190 -18.74 9.88 6.68
C GLY A 190 -18.75 9.27 5.26
N THR A 191 -19.41 8.12 5.08
CA THR A 191 -19.51 7.45 3.78
C THR A 191 -20.42 8.27 2.83
N VAL A 192 -21.57 8.73 3.33
CA VAL A 192 -22.49 9.58 2.55
C VAL A 192 -21.82 10.91 2.17
N ARG A 193 -21.11 11.55 3.12
CA ARG A 193 -20.34 12.77 2.84
C ARG A 193 -19.28 12.51 1.77
N ALA A 194 -18.53 11.41 1.87
CA ALA A 194 -17.51 11.08 0.89
C ALA A 194 -18.09 10.89 -0.52
N ILE A 195 -19.31 10.37 -0.65
CA ILE A 195 -20.01 10.26 -1.94
C ILE A 195 -20.42 11.66 -2.43
N LEU A 196 -21.12 12.45 -1.63
CA LEU A 196 -21.62 13.77 -2.02
C LEU A 196 -20.52 14.78 -2.38
N THR A 197 -19.31 14.62 -1.81
CA THR A 197 -18.16 15.52 -2.08
C THR A 197 -17.18 14.97 -3.10
N ASN A 198 -17.47 13.83 -3.71
CA ASN A 198 -16.53 13.21 -4.64
C ASN A 198 -16.67 13.78 -6.05
N GLU A 199 -15.70 14.53 -6.48
CA GLU A 199 -15.65 15.17 -7.79
C GLU A 199 -15.67 14.18 -8.98
N SER A 200 -15.44 12.88 -8.72
CA SER A 200 -15.53 11.84 -9.76
C SER A 200 -16.95 11.71 -10.33
N TYR A 201 -17.99 12.06 -9.55
CA TYR A 201 -19.39 12.05 -10.04
C TYR A 201 -19.74 13.26 -10.92
N LEU A 202 -18.87 14.25 -10.98
CA LEU A 202 -18.94 15.37 -11.91
C LEU A 202 -18.13 15.12 -13.20
N GLY A 203 -17.59 13.91 -13.37
CA GLY A 203 -16.73 13.57 -14.50
C GLY A 203 -15.28 14.01 -14.35
N SER A 204 -14.91 14.56 -13.20
CA SER A 204 -13.56 15.04 -12.92
C SER A 204 -12.79 14.04 -12.05
N MET A 205 -11.52 13.84 -12.34
CA MET A 205 -10.65 12.99 -11.52
C MET A 205 -9.52 13.83 -10.92
N VAL A 206 -9.55 13.98 -9.60
CA VAL A 206 -8.53 14.74 -8.87
C VAL A 206 -7.37 13.83 -8.47
N TYR A 207 -6.18 14.17 -8.92
CA TYR A 207 -4.94 13.46 -8.64
C TYR A 207 -4.01 14.29 -7.76
N ASN A 208 -2.98 13.61 -7.26
CA ASN A 208 -1.87 14.26 -6.58
C ASN A 208 -2.25 15.05 -5.32
N LYS A 209 -3.33 14.62 -4.64
CA LYS A 209 -3.86 15.25 -3.41
C LYS A 209 -2.86 15.23 -2.24
N SER A 210 -1.87 14.34 -2.29
CA SER A 210 -0.89 14.20 -1.21
C SER A 210 0.48 13.84 -1.75
N VAL A 211 1.51 14.26 -1.04
CA VAL A 211 2.92 13.92 -1.32
C VAL A 211 3.47 13.13 -0.15
N GLN A 212 4.15 12.05 -0.47
CA GLN A 212 4.92 11.28 0.49
C GLN A 212 6.36 11.79 0.46
N THR A 213 6.83 12.38 1.55
CA THR A 213 8.16 13.02 1.63
C THR A 213 9.29 12.01 1.77
N GLN A 214 8.99 10.80 2.22
CA GLN A 214 9.98 9.73 2.38
C GLN A 214 9.46 8.40 1.82
N VAL A 215 10.32 7.64 1.16
CA VAL A 215 10.01 6.28 0.70
C VAL A 215 9.77 5.41 1.94
N GLY A 216 8.57 4.81 2.04
CA GLY A 216 8.18 4.02 3.21
C GLY A 216 7.67 4.82 4.42
N GLY A 217 7.64 6.14 4.34
CA GLY A 217 7.09 7.00 5.40
C GLY A 217 5.58 6.78 5.60
N SER A 218 5.13 6.83 6.84
CA SER A 218 3.73 6.58 7.22
C SER A 218 2.79 7.79 7.02
N ARG A 219 3.32 8.98 6.77
CA ARG A 219 2.54 10.22 6.65
C ARG A 219 2.66 10.82 5.26
N ALA A 220 1.52 10.96 4.58
CA ALA A 220 1.40 11.78 3.39
C ALA A 220 0.98 13.20 3.81
N ILE A 221 1.62 14.21 3.24
CA ILE A 221 1.25 15.61 3.41
C ILE A 221 0.23 15.94 2.33
N LEU A 222 -0.94 16.47 2.73
CA LEU A 222 -1.94 16.96 1.78
C LEU A 222 -1.42 18.23 1.10
N LYS A 223 -1.54 18.27 -0.22
CA LYS A 223 -1.23 19.49 -0.98
C LYS A 223 -2.38 20.49 -0.88
N PRO A 224 -2.08 21.80 -0.91
CA PRO A 224 -3.09 22.80 -1.16
C PRO A 224 -3.86 22.54 -2.47
N ARG A 225 -5.11 22.96 -2.56
CA ARG A 225 -5.96 22.73 -3.75
C ARG A 225 -5.50 23.45 -5.01
N GLU A 226 -4.59 24.39 -4.89
CA GLU A 226 -4.09 25.26 -5.97
C GLU A 226 -2.77 24.77 -6.60
N GLU A 227 -2.21 23.65 -6.11
CA GLU A 227 -1.02 22.98 -6.64
C GLU A 227 -1.38 21.57 -7.18
#